data_6d55aef0cec8d9c8f0d5a51b28512d5e
#
_entry.id   6d55aef0cec8d9c8f0d5a51b28512d5e
#
_cell.length_a   1.000
_cell.length_b   1.000
_cell.length_c   1.000
_cell.angle_alpha   90.00
_cell.angle_beta   90.00
_cell.angle_gamma   90.00
#
_symmetry.space_group_name_H-M   'P 1'
#
loop_
_entity.id
_entity.type
_entity.pdbx_description
1 polymer ?
#
loop_
_entity_poly.entity_id
_entity_poly.type
_entity_poly.pdbx_seq_one_letter_code
_entity_poly.pdbx_strand_id
1 'polypeptide(L)'
;MGNENQRPAKVLVMDDDEMVRFVAGETLKRYGFEVDFANDGAQAVEIYRERYQAGDAFAAVILDLNIPGGMGGQEAMKRLLEIDPAAKGYVSSGRTDDPVMINYRNFGFSGTIEKPYFYLNKQLMEEFSKTLRGTE
;
A
#
# COMPACT_ATOMS: atom_id res chain seq x y z
N MET A 1 13.88 24.54 10.45
CA MET A 1 13.31 24.49 10.87
C MET A 1 12.13 23.87 10.76
N GLY A 2 11.30 23.70 10.10
CA GLY A 2 10.03 23.06 10.02
C GLY A 2 10.00 21.56 9.98
N ASN A 3 11.15 20.92 9.86
CA ASN A 3 11.16 19.47 9.75
C ASN A 3 10.84 18.76 11.04
N GLU A 4 10.97 19.44 12.13
CA GLU A 4 10.74 18.80 13.43
C GLU A 4 9.29 18.41 13.60
N ASN A 5 8.36 19.02 12.86
CA ASN A 5 6.95 18.69 12.93
C ASN A 5 6.51 17.73 11.84
N GLN A 6 7.42 17.36 10.97
CA GLN A 6 7.07 16.46 9.88
C GLN A 6 7.21 15.03 10.37
N ARG A 7 6.18 14.27 10.13
CA ARG A 7 6.20 12.85 10.45
C ARG A 7 6.56 12.05 9.22
N PRO A 8 7.21 10.90 9.41
CA PRO A 8 7.41 10.01 8.27
C PRO A 8 6.07 9.63 7.66
N ALA A 9 6.02 9.54 6.36
CA ALA A 9 4.83 9.04 5.70
C ALA A 9 4.61 7.59 6.09
N LYS A 10 3.35 7.19 6.20
CA LYS A 10 2.98 5.84 6.62
C LYS A 10 2.44 5.05 5.46
N VAL A 11 2.87 3.80 5.37
CA VAL A 11 2.39 2.88 4.34
C VAL A 11 1.81 1.66 5.04
N LEU A 12 0.62 1.25 4.61
CA LEU A 12 0.00 0.02 5.11
C LEU A 12 0.23 -1.07 4.08
N VAL A 13 0.80 -2.19 4.51
CA VAL A 13 1.08 -3.33 3.63
C VAL A 13 0.17 -4.48 4.02
N MET A 14 -0.71 -4.88 3.11
CA MET A 14 -1.62 -6.01 3.33
C MET A 14 -1.20 -7.16 2.45
N ASP A 15 -0.84 -8.27 3.07
CA ASP A 15 -0.46 -9.49 2.39
C ASP A 15 -0.54 -10.62 3.41
N ASP A 16 -1.02 -11.79 3.01
CA ASP A 16 -1.13 -12.90 3.95
C ASP A 16 0.19 -13.64 4.11
N ASP A 17 1.20 -13.34 3.30
CA ASP A 17 2.51 -13.97 3.35
C ASP A 17 3.44 -13.18 4.26
N GLU A 18 3.85 -13.80 5.35
CA GLU A 18 4.70 -13.15 6.33
C GLU A 18 6.03 -12.69 5.74
N MET A 19 6.61 -13.49 4.83
CA MET A 19 7.89 -13.11 4.22
C MET A 19 7.74 -11.89 3.33
N VAL A 20 6.64 -11.80 2.59
CA VAL A 20 6.40 -10.63 1.75
C VAL A 20 6.26 -9.39 2.64
N ARG A 21 5.51 -9.50 3.75
CA ARG A 21 5.38 -8.37 4.67
C ARG A 21 6.74 -7.97 5.23
N PHE A 22 7.57 -8.94 5.58
CA PHE A 22 8.88 -8.65 6.12
C PHE A 22 9.75 -7.89 5.11
N VAL A 23 9.82 -8.38 3.88
CA VAL A 23 10.64 -7.74 2.85
C VAL A 23 10.12 -6.33 2.56
N ALA A 24 8.81 -6.20 2.39
CA ALA A 24 8.22 -4.90 2.12
C ALA A 24 8.50 -3.92 3.26
N GLY A 25 8.31 -4.37 4.50
CA GLY A 25 8.49 -3.51 5.66
C GLY A 25 9.92 -3.04 5.80
N GLU A 26 10.88 -3.97 5.69
CA GLU A 26 12.28 -3.61 5.84
C GLU A 26 12.72 -2.65 4.74
N THR A 27 12.25 -2.88 3.53
CA THR A 27 12.61 -2.01 2.41
C THR A 27 12.01 -0.61 2.57
N LEU A 28 10.72 -0.54 2.88
CA LEU A 28 10.06 0.75 3.02
C LEU A 28 10.65 1.56 4.17
N LYS A 29 11.00 0.90 5.27
CA LYS A 29 11.62 1.59 6.39
C LYS A 29 12.96 2.19 6.01
N ARG A 30 13.72 1.52 5.15
CA ARG A 30 14.98 2.07 4.68
C ARG A 30 14.80 3.35 3.87
N TYR A 31 13.62 3.51 3.27
CA TYR A 31 13.32 4.73 2.53
C TYR A 31 12.61 5.78 3.42
N GLY A 32 12.57 5.53 4.72
CA GLY A 32 12.08 6.52 5.67
C GLY A 32 10.59 6.48 5.95
N PHE A 33 9.90 5.40 5.53
CA PHE A 33 8.47 5.27 5.81
C PHE A 33 8.24 4.54 7.11
N GLU A 34 7.13 4.87 7.78
CA GLU A 34 6.58 4.01 8.82
C GLU A 34 5.66 3.00 8.15
N VAL A 35 5.64 1.78 8.66
CA VAL A 35 4.91 0.72 8.01
C VAL A 35 4.04 -0.01 9.03
N ASP A 36 2.76 -0.17 8.69
CA ASP A 36 1.85 -1.05 9.43
C ASP A 36 1.47 -2.20 8.53
N PHE A 37 1.03 -3.30 9.12
CA PHE A 37 0.77 -4.52 8.37
C PHE A 37 -0.64 -5.03 8.62
N ALA A 38 -1.21 -5.67 7.61
CA ALA A 38 -2.48 -6.37 7.70
C ALA A 38 -2.36 -7.70 6.98
N ASN A 39 -3.09 -8.71 7.48
CA ASN A 39 -3.05 -10.05 6.91
C ASN A 39 -4.07 -10.25 5.79
N ASP A 40 -5.12 -9.46 5.79
CA ASP A 40 -6.15 -9.54 4.75
C ASP A 40 -6.82 -8.19 4.59
N GLY A 41 -7.75 -8.12 3.64
CA GLY A 41 -8.42 -6.87 3.32
C GLY A 41 -9.30 -6.34 4.44
N ALA A 42 -9.96 -7.22 5.19
CA ALA A 42 -10.82 -6.77 6.28
C ALA A 42 -10.01 -6.07 7.35
N GLN A 43 -8.87 -6.65 7.70
CA GLN A 43 -7.99 -6.04 8.68
C GLN A 43 -7.42 -4.72 8.15
N ALA A 44 -7.06 -4.69 6.87
CA ALA A 44 -6.53 -3.47 6.26
C ALA A 44 -7.55 -2.34 6.30
N VAL A 45 -8.80 -2.64 5.99
CA VAL A 45 -9.86 -1.64 6.02
C VAL A 45 -10.04 -1.07 7.41
N GLU A 46 -10.02 -1.94 8.42
CA GLU A 46 -10.19 -1.49 9.79
C GLU A 46 -9.04 -0.62 10.27
N ILE A 47 -7.81 -1.04 9.98
CA ILE A 47 -6.63 -0.25 10.35
C ILE A 47 -6.66 1.11 9.66
N TYR A 48 -7.02 1.12 8.38
CA TYR A 48 -7.10 2.37 7.63
C TYR A 48 -8.15 3.31 8.22
N ARG A 49 -9.32 2.75 8.55
CA ARG A 49 -10.40 3.57 9.11
C ARG A 49 -9.98 4.24 10.40
N GLU A 50 -9.34 3.49 11.28
CA GLU A 50 -8.90 4.03 12.56
C GLU A 50 -7.92 5.17 12.39
N ARG A 51 -6.95 5.01 11.50
CA ARG A 51 -5.96 6.06 11.26
C ARG A 51 -6.58 7.27 10.59
N TYR A 52 -7.46 7.03 9.64
CA TYR A 52 -8.12 8.12 8.94
C TYR A 52 -8.95 8.96 9.91
N GLN A 53 -9.69 8.30 10.79
CA GLN A 53 -10.52 9.00 11.77
C GLN A 53 -9.68 9.75 12.80
N ALA A 54 -8.48 9.28 13.05
CA ALA A 54 -7.57 9.95 13.97
C ALA A 54 -6.83 11.13 13.33
N GLY A 55 -7.08 11.40 12.06
CA GLY A 55 -6.39 12.48 11.36
C GLY A 55 -4.97 12.14 10.96
N ASP A 56 -4.64 10.86 10.87
CA ASP A 56 -3.28 10.40 10.60
C ASP A 56 -3.33 9.33 9.51
N ALA A 57 -3.86 9.71 8.35
CA ALA A 57 -4.09 8.78 7.25
C ALA A 57 -2.79 8.24 6.67
N PHE A 58 -2.88 7.04 6.09
CA PHE A 58 -1.75 6.46 5.38
C PHE A 58 -1.50 7.21 4.07
N ALA A 59 -0.23 7.38 3.73
CA ALA A 59 0.14 7.95 2.44
C ALA A 59 -0.18 6.99 1.30
N ALA A 60 -0.11 5.69 1.57
CA ALA A 60 -0.43 4.67 0.57
C ALA A 60 -0.76 3.37 1.26
N VAL A 61 -1.51 2.53 0.55
CA VAL A 61 -1.84 1.18 1.00
C VAL A 61 -1.45 0.21 -0.13
N ILE A 62 -0.68 -0.81 0.20
CA ILE A 62 -0.32 -1.85 -0.75
C ILE A 62 -1.17 -3.06 -0.44
N LEU A 63 -1.99 -3.49 -1.41
CA LEU A 63 -3.02 -4.49 -1.19
C LEU A 63 -2.79 -5.70 -2.08
N ASP A 64 -2.54 -6.86 -1.47
CA ASP A 64 -2.41 -8.11 -2.21
C ASP A 64 -3.73 -8.44 -2.89
N LEU A 65 -3.65 -8.74 -4.17
CA LEU A 65 -4.85 -9.04 -4.95
C LEU A 65 -5.52 -10.33 -4.50
N ASN A 66 -4.73 -11.34 -4.15
CA ASN A 66 -5.25 -12.67 -3.88
C ASN A 66 -4.99 -13.09 -2.44
N ILE A 67 -6.06 -13.15 -1.65
CA ILE A 67 -6.01 -13.63 -0.27
C ILE A 67 -6.94 -14.84 -0.17
N PRO A 68 -6.39 -16.05 -0.18
CA PRO A 68 -7.24 -17.25 -0.11
C PRO A 68 -8.08 -17.26 1.16
N GLY A 69 -9.38 -17.44 0.99
CA GLY A 69 -10.29 -17.53 2.13
C GLY A 69 -10.60 -16.21 2.82
N GLY A 70 -10.14 -15.09 2.28
CA GLY A 70 -10.36 -13.80 2.91
C GLY A 70 -10.59 -12.70 1.89
N MET A 71 -10.78 -11.48 2.40
CA MET A 71 -10.97 -10.34 1.53
C MET A 71 -9.65 -9.95 0.87
N GLY A 72 -9.62 -9.91 -0.46
CA GLY A 72 -8.44 -9.51 -1.21
C GLY A 72 -8.40 -8.01 -1.50
N GLY A 73 -7.41 -7.63 -2.30
CA GLY A 73 -7.15 -6.22 -2.55
C GLY A 73 -8.25 -5.50 -3.31
N GLN A 74 -8.92 -6.18 -4.23
CA GLN A 74 -9.94 -5.51 -5.02
C GLN A 74 -11.10 -5.03 -4.15
N GLU A 75 -11.61 -5.91 -3.30
CA GLU A 75 -12.71 -5.54 -2.39
C GLU A 75 -12.23 -4.53 -1.36
N ALA A 76 -11.02 -4.71 -0.84
CA ALA A 76 -10.48 -3.78 0.14
C ALA A 76 -10.37 -2.37 -0.43
N MET A 77 -9.87 -2.24 -1.66
CA MET A 77 -9.72 -0.91 -2.27
C MET A 77 -11.06 -0.21 -2.40
N LYS A 78 -12.08 -0.96 -2.80
CA LYS A 78 -13.42 -0.39 -2.92
C LYS A 78 -13.88 0.18 -1.59
N ARG A 79 -13.66 -0.56 -0.50
CA ARG A 79 -14.07 -0.11 0.83
C ARG A 79 -13.25 1.07 1.32
N LEU A 80 -11.96 1.08 1.00
CA LEU A 80 -11.12 2.22 1.39
C LEU A 80 -11.59 3.50 0.75
N LEU A 81 -11.97 3.44 -0.52
CA LEU A 81 -12.46 4.63 -1.23
C LEU A 81 -13.79 5.12 -0.69
N GLU A 82 -14.60 4.23 -0.09
CA GLU A 82 -15.82 4.65 0.58
C GLU A 82 -15.54 5.41 1.87
N ILE A 83 -14.44 5.04 2.55
CA ILE A 83 -14.02 5.72 3.77
C ILE A 83 -13.34 7.04 3.44
N ASP A 84 -12.45 7.01 2.45
CA ASP A 84 -11.59 8.13 2.11
C ASP A 84 -11.44 8.19 0.59
N PRO A 85 -12.18 9.09 -0.07
CA PRO A 85 -12.11 9.18 -1.53
C PRO A 85 -10.70 9.51 -2.05
N ALA A 86 -9.81 10.01 -1.20
CA ALA A 86 -8.44 10.33 -1.59
C ALA A 86 -7.47 9.21 -1.30
N ALA A 87 -7.94 8.04 -0.86
CA ALA A 87 -7.06 6.92 -0.53
C ALA A 87 -6.26 6.50 -1.75
N LYS A 88 -4.96 6.25 -1.54
CA LYS A 88 -4.06 5.83 -2.62
C LYS A 88 -3.68 4.38 -2.39
N GLY A 89 -4.22 3.51 -3.22
CA GLY A 89 -3.96 2.09 -3.12
C GLY A 89 -3.15 1.59 -4.29
N TYR A 90 -2.26 0.64 -4.01
CA TYR A 90 -1.44 -0.04 -5.01
C TYR A 90 -1.75 -1.51 -4.94
N VAL A 91 -2.17 -2.08 -6.06
CA VAL A 91 -2.50 -3.51 -6.09
C VAL A 91 -1.21 -4.31 -6.29
N SER A 92 -1.05 -5.36 -5.49
CA SER A 92 0.17 -6.17 -5.51
C SER A 92 -0.17 -7.60 -5.95
N SER A 93 0.63 -8.14 -6.85
CA SER A 93 0.44 -9.51 -7.32
C SER A 93 1.74 -10.02 -7.95
N GLY A 94 1.91 -11.33 -7.93
CA GLY A 94 2.97 -11.97 -8.68
C GLY A 94 2.58 -12.22 -10.14
N ARG A 95 1.34 -11.92 -10.51
CA ARG A 95 0.82 -12.17 -11.83
C ARG A 95 0.50 -10.85 -12.53
N THR A 96 1.41 -10.44 -13.41
CA THR A 96 1.25 -9.17 -14.11
C THR A 96 0.19 -9.23 -15.20
N ASP A 97 -0.24 -10.44 -15.59
CA ASP A 97 -1.28 -10.62 -16.62
C ASP A 97 -2.68 -10.62 -16.03
N ASP A 98 -2.82 -10.45 -14.72
CA ASP A 98 -4.14 -10.39 -14.10
C ASP A 98 -4.88 -9.13 -14.58
N PRO A 99 -6.18 -9.25 -14.94
CA PRO A 99 -6.94 -8.09 -15.42
C PRO A 99 -6.92 -6.90 -14.46
N VAL A 100 -6.91 -7.15 -13.16
CA VAL A 100 -6.86 -6.05 -12.18
C VAL A 100 -5.51 -5.34 -12.24
N MET A 101 -4.44 -6.09 -12.47
CA MET A 101 -3.11 -5.48 -12.62
C MET A 101 -3.03 -4.65 -13.91
N ILE A 102 -3.59 -5.16 -15.00
CA ILE A 102 -3.54 -4.48 -16.27
C ILE A 102 -4.42 -3.22 -16.26
N ASN A 103 -5.60 -3.33 -15.69
CA ASN A 103 -6.59 -2.25 -15.67
C ASN A 103 -6.76 -1.63 -14.29
N TYR A 104 -5.67 -1.47 -13.57
CA TYR A 104 -5.73 -1.13 -12.15
C TYR A 104 -6.52 0.15 -11.86
N ARG A 105 -6.47 1.12 -12.76
CA ARG A 105 -7.20 2.39 -12.53
C ARG A 105 -8.69 2.19 -12.52
N ASN A 106 -9.20 1.23 -13.30
CA ASN A 106 -10.63 0.95 -13.33
C ASN A 106 -11.13 0.38 -12.01
N PHE A 107 -10.23 -0.12 -11.19
CA PHE A 107 -10.57 -0.69 -9.89
C PHE A 107 -10.20 0.25 -8.74
N GLY A 108 -9.82 1.48 -9.06
CA GLY A 108 -9.56 2.49 -8.05
C GLY A 108 -8.13 2.55 -7.55
N PHE A 109 -7.23 1.76 -8.14
CA PHE A 109 -5.83 1.76 -7.70
C PHE A 109 -5.04 2.86 -8.39
N SER A 110 -4.04 3.37 -7.67
CA SER A 110 -3.13 4.38 -8.19
C SER A 110 -1.97 3.77 -8.95
N GLY A 111 -1.66 2.51 -8.73
CA GLY A 111 -0.57 1.83 -9.43
C GLY A 111 -0.51 0.37 -9.03
N THR A 112 0.53 -0.30 -9.50
CA THR A 112 0.73 -1.73 -9.28
C THR A 112 2.09 -1.98 -8.63
N ILE A 113 2.16 -3.09 -7.89
CA ILE A 113 3.39 -3.55 -7.24
C ILE A 113 3.59 -5.01 -7.65
N GLU A 114 4.58 -5.28 -8.46
CA GLU A 114 4.87 -6.65 -8.87
C GLU A 114 5.72 -7.34 -7.81
N LYS A 115 5.22 -8.44 -7.25
CA LYS A 115 5.90 -9.17 -6.19
C LYS A 115 6.92 -10.13 -6.79
N PRO A 116 8.07 -10.28 -6.18
CA PRO A 116 8.68 -9.45 -5.14
C PRO A 116 9.61 -8.40 -5.71
N TYR A 117 9.68 -8.29 -7.02
CA TYR A 117 10.69 -7.48 -7.71
C TYR A 117 10.63 -6.01 -7.35
N PHE A 118 9.44 -5.51 -7.08
CA PHE A 118 9.29 -4.10 -6.76
C PHE A 118 10.21 -3.69 -5.62
N TYR A 119 10.19 -4.46 -4.53
CA TYR A 119 10.96 -4.09 -3.34
C TYR A 119 12.46 -4.28 -3.51
N LEU A 120 12.85 -5.03 -4.52
CA LEU A 120 14.26 -5.29 -4.80
C LEU A 120 14.81 -4.35 -5.86
N ASN A 121 13.97 -3.51 -6.43
CA ASN A 121 14.36 -2.63 -7.53
C ASN A 121 14.55 -1.21 -6.99
N LYS A 122 15.81 -0.78 -6.94
CA LYS A 122 16.15 0.52 -6.36
C LYS A 122 15.46 1.68 -7.08
N GLN A 123 15.41 1.61 -8.42
CA GLN A 123 14.80 2.70 -9.17
C GLN A 123 13.30 2.80 -8.90
N LEU A 124 12.62 1.66 -8.86
CA LEU A 124 11.18 1.66 -8.58
C LEU A 124 10.91 2.18 -7.17
N MET A 125 11.76 1.80 -6.22
CA MET A 125 11.59 2.26 -4.84
C MET A 125 11.82 3.76 -4.72
N GLU A 126 12.80 4.28 -5.45
CA GLU A 126 13.06 5.72 -5.44
C GLU A 126 11.90 6.49 -6.03
N GLU A 127 11.32 5.99 -7.13
CA GLU A 127 10.18 6.64 -7.75
C GLU A 127 8.95 6.60 -6.86
N PHE A 128 8.71 5.45 -6.22
CA PHE A 128 7.60 5.30 -5.30
C PHE A 128 7.73 6.26 -4.13
N SER A 129 8.94 6.34 -3.57
CA SER A 129 9.21 7.24 -2.45
C SER A 129 8.93 8.69 -2.82
N LYS A 130 9.38 9.12 -4.00
CA LYS A 130 9.14 10.48 -4.45
C LYS A 130 7.66 10.76 -4.64
N THR A 131 6.95 9.80 -5.22
CA THR A 131 5.52 9.95 -5.46
C THR A 131 4.77 10.15 -4.15
N LEU A 132 5.08 9.35 -3.13
CA LEU A 132 4.38 9.44 -1.86
C LEU A 132 4.72 10.70 -1.08
N ARG A 133 5.93 11.22 -1.28
CA ARG A 133 6.34 12.44 -0.58
C ARG A 133 5.98 13.72 -1.33
N GLY A 134 5.46 13.57 -2.55
CA GLY A 134 5.12 14.73 -3.35
C GLY A 134 6.32 15.51 -3.85
N THR A 135 7.50 14.88 -3.93
CA THR A 135 8.69 15.52 -4.48
C THR A 135 8.96 15.02 -5.88
N GLU A 136 9.60 15.86 -6.66
CA GLU A 136 9.90 15.53 -8.05
C GLU A 136 11.31 15.07 -8.23
#